data_02e501c24f17d9987801c464ce635a3a
#
_entry.id   02e501c24f17d9987801c464ce635a3a
#
_cell.length_a   1.000
_cell.length_b   1.000
_cell.length_c   1.000
_cell.angle_alpha   90.00
_cell.angle_beta   90.00
_cell.angle_gamma   90.00
#
_symmetry.space_group_name_H-M   'P 1'
#
loop_
_entity.id
_entity.type
_entity.pdbx_description
1 polymer ?
#
loop_
_entity_poly.entity_id
_entity_poly.type
_entity_poly.pdbx_seq_one_letter_code
_entity_poly.pdbx_strand_id
1 'polypeptide(L)'
;MCVNMGMFVNPDNLAFQAALNARIYVDKSGILNYTNSVLGSTDAFICNSRPRRFGKSVTANMLTAYYSKGCNSEEMFSRLEISQAEDFRKHLNQYDVIHWDIQWCMGPANGPEKVVSYISEKTISELRGYYPDVLPAENHSLAETLARINTVTGRKFIVIIDEWDVLIRDEAAKEDIQNEYIRFLRGIFKGTEPTKYIQLAYLTGILPIKKGKNSVCLKQF
;
A
#
# COMPACT_ATOMS: atom_id res chain seq x y z
N MET A 1 -16.63 -16.49 9.24
CA MET A 1 -15.92 -16.91 8.03
C MET A 1 -14.59 -16.20 8.04
N CYS A 2 -13.46 -16.92 8.10
CA CYS A 2 -12.17 -16.28 7.88
C CYS A 2 -12.14 -15.74 6.45
N VAL A 3 -12.00 -14.44 6.31
CA VAL A 3 -11.73 -13.83 5.01
C VAL A 3 -10.39 -14.40 4.57
N ASN A 4 -10.29 -14.93 3.35
CA ASN A 4 -9.02 -15.39 2.78
C ASN A 4 -8.05 -14.22 2.84
N MET A 5 -7.01 -14.32 3.69
CA MET A 5 -5.94 -13.33 3.73
C MET A 5 -5.00 -13.60 2.55
N GLY A 6 -4.75 -12.58 1.72
CA GLY A 6 -3.74 -12.64 0.68
C GLY A 6 -2.38 -12.18 1.20
N MET A 7 -1.34 -12.40 0.40
CA MET A 7 0.00 -11.90 0.68
C MET A 7 0.06 -10.38 0.47
N PHE A 8 -0.53 -9.90 -0.60
CA PHE A 8 -0.56 -8.49 -0.98
C PHE A 8 -1.94 -7.85 -0.77
N VAL A 9 -3.01 -8.60 -0.98
CA VAL A 9 -4.38 -8.10 -0.86
C VAL A 9 -4.97 -8.53 0.47
N ASN A 10 -5.38 -7.57 1.27
CA ASN A 10 -5.89 -7.77 2.62
C ASN A 10 -4.98 -8.65 3.49
N PRO A 11 -3.68 -8.31 3.59
CA PRO A 11 -2.74 -9.07 4.41
C PRO A 11 -3.12 -9.03 5.89
N ASP A 12 -2.51 -9.95 6.66
CA ASP A 12 -2.72 -10.04 8.10
C ASP A 12 -2.08 -8.89 8.90
N ASN A 13 -2.21 -8.95 10.21
CA ASN A 13 -1.65 -7.98 11.16
C ASN A 13 -0.44 -8.48 11.93
N LEU A 14 0.11 -9.65 11.60
CA LEU A 14 1.18 -10.30 12.35
C LEU A 14 2.46 -9.48 12.41
N ALA A 15 2.80 -8.79 11.32
CA ALA A 15 3.98 -7.93 11.28
C ALA A 15 3.87 -6.74 12.26
N PHE A 16 2.68 -6.16 12.41
CA PHE A 16 2.45 -5.11 13.41
C PHE A 16 2.38 -5.69 14.82
N GLN A 17 1.78 -6.86 15.02
CA GLN A 17 1.79 -7.56 16.30
C GLN A 17 3.22 -7.83 16.78
N ALA A 18 4.11 -8.25 15.89
CA ALA A 18 5.51 -8.45 16.23
C ALA A 18 6.20 -7.14 16.67
N ALA A 19 5.85 -6.01 16.05
CA ALA A 19 6.36 -4.70 16.46
C ALA A 19 5.85 -4.27 17.84
N LEU A 20 4.58 -4.53 18.16
CA LEU A 20 4.00 -4.26 19.48
C LEU A 20 4.62 -5.12 20.59
N ASN A 21 5.04 -6.34 20.27
CA ASN A 21 5.70 -7.24 21.20
C ASN A 21 7.17 -6.90 21.44
N ALA A 22 7.73 -5.92 20.73
CA ALA A 22 9.11 -5.49 20.94
C ALA A 22 9.30 -4.91 22.34
N ARG A 23 10.49 -5.10 22.92
CA ARG A 23 10.85 -4.57 24.25
C ARG A 23 10.63 -3.07 24.39
N ILE A 24 10.82 -2.33 23.29
CA ILE A 24 10.56 -0.89 23.19
C ILE A 24 9.72 -0.68 21.94
N TYR A 25 8.51 -0.21 22.12
CA TYR A 25 7.61 0.25 21.07
C TYR A 25 7.30 1.74 21.30
N VAL A 26 7.41 2.53 20.25
CA VAL A 26 7.00 3.94 20.27
C VAL A 26 5.69 4.07 19.51
N ASP A 27 4.64 4.45 20.20
CA ASP A 27 3.33 4.64 19.58
C ASP A 27 3.37 5.79 18.57
N LYS A 28 3.01 5.49 17.34
CA LYS A 28 2.86 6.42 16.23
C LYS A 28 1.45 6.38 15.63
N SER A 29 0.51 5.76 16.34
CA SER A 29 -0.84 5.59 15.85
C SER A 29 -1.60 6.90 15.66
N GLY A 30 -1.11 8.00 16.25
CA GLY A 30 -1.62 9.34 15.97
C GLY A 30 -1.61 9.73 14.48
N ILE A 31 -0.75 9.12 13.64
CA ILE A 31 -0.79 9.33 12.18
C ILE A 31 -2.11 8.86 11.56
N LEU A 32 -2.80 7.90 12.18
CA LEU A 32 -4.09 7.40 11.72
C LEU A 32 -5.18 8.47 11.78
N ASN A 33 -5.12 9.41 12.72
CA ASN A 33 -6.03 10.56 12.76
C ASN A 33 -5.91 11.38 11.47
N TYR A 34 -4.68 11.63 11.02
CA TYR A 34 -4.44 12.34 9.77
C TYR A 34 -4.89 11.52 8.56
N THR A 35 -4.48 10.25 8.47
CA THR A 35 -4.85 9.42 7.31
C THR A 35 -6.35 9.19 7.23
N ASN A 36 -7.07 9.03 8.36
CA ASN A 36 -8.53 8.96 8.39
C ASN A 36 -9.17 10.24 7.84
N SER A 37 -8.65 11.41 8.23
CA SER A 37 -9.23 12.70 7.83
C SER A 37 -9.11 13.01 6.35
N VAL A 38 -8.15 12.41 5.64
CA VAL A 38 -7.89 12.66 4.21
C VAL A 38 -8.41 11.55 3.29
N LEU A 39 -9.01 10.47 3.83
CA LEU A 39 -9.54 9.37 3.02
C LEU A 39 -10.45 9.87 1.90
N GLY A 40 -10.16 9.45 0.67
CA GLY A 40 -10.95 9.80 -0.52
C GLY A 40 -10.82 11.24 -0.98
N SER A 41 -9.91 12.01 -0.41
CA SER A 41 -9.60 13.39 -0.82
C SER A 41 -8.38 13.45 -1.76
N THR A 42 -8.05 14.64 -2.24
CA THR A 42 -6.81 14.88 -2.99
C THR A 42 -5.56 14.72 -2.13
N ASP A 43 -5.68 14.85 -0.81
CA ASP A 43 -4.57 14.75 0.15
C ASP A 43 -4.34 13.29 0.61
N ALA A 44 -5.12 12.33 0.09
CA ALA A 44 -5.02 10.92 0.42
C ALA A 44 -3.79 10.22 -0.19
N PHE A 45 -2.96 10.92 -0.94
CA PHE A 45 -1.78 10.35 -1.55
C PHE A 45 -0.52 10.83 -0.82
N ILE A 46 -0.02 10.06 0.10
CA ILE A 46 1.02 10.44 1.05
C ILE A 46 2.33 9.76 0.71
N CYS A 47 3.41 10.54 0.63
CA CYS A 47 4.76 10.00 0.57
C CYS A 47 5.54 10.38 1.82
N ASN A 48 5.84 9.40 2.66
CA ASN A 48 6.61 9.57 3.90
C ASN A 48 8.08 9.20 3.68
N SER A 49 8.90 10.20 3.35
CA SER A 49 10.34 10.02 3.17
C SER A 49 11.09 10.31 4.48
N ARG A 50 11.76 9.29 5.00
CA ARG A 50 12.55 9.38 6.24
C ARG A 50 13.83 8.54 6.13
N PRO A 51 14.91 8.90 6.82
CA PRO A 51 16.11 8.07 6.89
C PRO A 51 15.80 6.63 7.34
N ARG A 52 16.77 5.73 7.18
CA ARG A 52 16.68 4.37 7.75
C ARG A 52 16.51 4.43 9.27
N ARG A 53 15.86 3.41 9.85
CA ARG A 53 15.61 3.23 11.29
C ARG A 53 14.61 4.21 11.93
N PHE A 54 13.85 4.96 11.14
CA PHE A 54 12.78 5.84 11.64
C PHE A 54 11.41 5.15 11.77
N GLY A 55 11.37 3.82 11.67
CA GLY A 55 10.15 3.03 11.88
C GLY A 55 9.14 3.11 10.72
N LYS A 56 9.60 3.35 9.48
CA LYS A 56 8.75 3.42 8.28
C LYS A 56 7.95 2.14 8.06
N SER A 57 8.62 0.99 8.05
CA SER A 57 7.98 -0.32 7.86
C SER A 57 7.01 -0.65 9.00
N VAL A 58 7.34 -0.26 10.25
CA VAL A 58 6.41 -0.41 11.37
C VAL A 58 5.15 0.42 11.14
N THR A 59 5.27 1.64 10.62
CA THR A 59 4.12 2.47 10.28
C THR A 59 3.32 1.89 9.13
N ALA A 60 3.94 1.38 8.07
CA ALA A 60 3.27 0.71 6.96
C ALA A 60 2.48 -0.52 7.45
N ASN A 61 3.09 -1.36 8.28
CA ASN A 61 2.45 -2.53 8.89
C ASN A 61 1.30 -2.13 9.84
N MET A 62 1.45 -1.04 10.58
CA MET A 62 0.40 -0.48 11.43
C MET A 62 -0.82 -0.04 10.62
N LEU A 63 -0.60 0.71 9.52
CA LEU A 63 -1.67 1.12 8.61
C LEU A 63 -2.38 -0.11 8.01
N THR A 64 -1.62 -1.12 7.61
CA THR A 64 -2.19 -2.38 7.11
C THR A 64 -3.05 -3.06 8.18
N ALA A 65 -2.54 -3.24 9.38
CA ALA A 65 -3.28 -3.84 10.49
C ALA A 65 -4.56 -3.07 10.84
N TYR A 66 -4.52 -1.74 10.74
CA TYR A 66 -5.65 -0.90 11.05
C TYR A 66 -6.73 -0.94 9.97
N TYR A 67 -6.35 -0.81 8.71
CA TYR A 67 -7.32 -0.66 7.63
C TYR A 67 -7.80 -1.98 7.03
N SER A 68 -6.97 -3.04 7.00
CA SER A 68 -7.26 -4.28 6.27
C SER A 68 -8.50 -4.98 6.82
N LYS A 69 -9.50 -5.18 5.98
CA LYS A 69 -10.70 -5.98 6.32
C LYS A 69 -10.41 -7.46 6.51
N GLY A 70 -9.20 -7.93 6.16
CA GLY A 70 -8.71 -9.27 6.46
C GLY A 70 -8.31 -9.46 7.93
N CYS A 71 -8.18 -8.36 8.69
CA CYS A 71 -7.71 -8.37 10.06
C CYS A 71 -8.87 -8.29 11.08
N ASN A 72 -8.54 -8.69 12.31
CA ASN A 72 -9.28 -8.34 13.51
C ASN A 72 -8.26 -7.73 14.49
N SER A 73 -8.19 -6.42 14.53
CA SER A 73 -7.13 -5.68 15.20
C SER A 73 -7.60 -4.80 16.36
N GLU A 74 -8.86 -4.88 16.79
CA GLU A 74 -9.43 -4.00 17.81
C GLU A 74 -8.63 -4.06 19.13
N GLU A 75 -8.32 -5.26 19.61
CA GLU A 75 -7.53 -5.44 20.83
C GLU A 75 -6.12 -4.85 20.69
N MET A 76 -5.50 -5.04 19.53
CA MET A 76 -4.15 -4.55 19.21
C MET A 76 -4.04 -3.02 19.31
N PHE A 77 -5.06 -2.30 18.89
CA PHE A 77 -5.10 -0.84 18.93
C PHE A 77 -5.72 -0.26 20.20
N SER A 78 -6.36 -1.06 21.05
CA SER A 78 -7.14 -0.60 22.22
C SER A 78 -6.35 0.27 23.21
N ARG A 79 -5.02 0.13 23.25
CA ARG A 79 -4.12 0.85 24.17
C ARG A 79 -3.30 1.93 23.47
N LEU A 80 -3.50 2.13 22.17
CA LEU A 80 -2.77 3.10 21.37
C LEU A 80 -3.53 4.41 21.29
N GLU A 81 -2.82 5.50 20.99
CA GLU A 81 -3.39 6.86 20.90
C GLU A 81 -4.65 6.93 20.03
N ILE A 82 -4.65 6.26 18.88
CA ILE A 82 -5.78 6.26 17.94
C ILE A 82 -7.09 5.73 18.55
N SER A 83 -7.02 4.89 19.57
CA SER A 83 -8.23 4.35 20.21
C SER A 83 -9.12 5.42 20.84
N GLN A 84 -8.56 6.61 21.11
CA GLN A 84 -9.27 7.76 21.66
C GLN A 84 -10.01 8.60 20.58
N ALA A 85 -9.78 8.32 19.29
CA ALA A 85 -10.43 9.03 18.20
C ALA A 85 -11.88 8.59 18.06
N GLU A 86 -12.80 9.56 17.84
CA GLU A 86 -14.23 9.30 17.68
C GLU A 86 -14.53 8.38 16.48
N ASP A 87 -13.70 8.47 15.43
CA ASP A 87 -13.83 7.70 14.20
C ASP A 87 -13.01 6.40 14.19
N PHE A 88 -12.35 6.05 15.31
CA PHE A 88 -11.50 4.87 15.41
C PHE A 88 -12.17 3.61 14.84
N ARG A 89 -13.35 3.24 15.37
CA ARG A 89 -14.07 2.03 14.94
C ARG A 89 -14.68 2.14 13.55
N LYS A 90 -14.92 3.36 13.08
CA LYS A 90 -15.47 3.61 11.74
C LYS A 90 -14.53 3.13 10.63
N HIS A 91 -13.23 3.22 10.87
CA HIS A 91 -12.21 2.92 9.88
C HIS A 91 -11.46 1.61 10.15
N LEU A 92 -11.53 1.09 11.39
CA LEU A 92 -10.82 -0.12 11.79
C LEU A 92 -11.32 -1.34 11.00
N ASN A 93 -10.40 -1.96 10.24
CA ASN A 93 -10.63 -3.19 9.46
C ASN A 93 -11.79 -3.10 8.44
N GLN A 94 -11.96 -1.95 7.79
CA GLN A 94 -13.09 -1.70 6.89
C GLN A 94 -12.73 -1.70 5.40
N TYR A 95 -11.44 -1.70 5.05
CA TYR A 95 -11.01 -1.41 3.68
C TYR A 95 -10.34 -2.59 2.99
N ASP A 96 -10.42 -2.60 1.67
CA ASP A 96 -9.53 -3.41 0.84
C ASP A 96 -8.15 -2.78 0.82
N VAL A 97 -7.18 -3.46 1.39
CA VAL A 97 -5.79 -3.01 1.49
C VAL A 97 -4.92 -3.79 0.52
N ILE A 98 -4.08 -3.09 -0.21
CA ILE A 98 -2.98 -3.66 -0.99
C ILE A 98 -1.68 -3.18 -0.34
N HIS A 99 -0.82 -4.10 0.06
CA HIS A 99 0.46 -3.77 0.69
C HIS A 99 1.61 -4.46 -0.05
N TRP A 100 2.57 -3.66 -0.53
CA TRP A 100 3.80 -4.14 -1.15
C TRP A 100 5.02 -3.68 -0.36
N ASP A 101 5.87 -4.61 0.03
CA ASP A 101 7.26 -4.36 0.42
C ASP A 101 8.14 -4.61 -0.81
N ILE A 102 8.60 -3.53 -1.45
CA ILE A 102 9.35 -3.64 -2.71
C ILE A 102 10.71 -4.30 -2.49
N GLN A 103 11.36 -4.04 -1.34
CA GLN A 103 12.62 -4.68 -1.00
C GLN A 103 12.48 -6.20 -0.88
N TRP A 104 11.42 -6.67 -0.23
CA TRP A 104 11.15 -8.10 -0.13
C TRP A 104 10.81 -8.72 -1.49
N CYS A 105 10.05 -8.03 -2.33
CA CYS A 105 9.66 -8.52 -3.65
C CYS A 105 10.84 -8.83 -4.58
N MET A 106 12.00 -8.20 -4.39
CA MET A 106 13.19 -8.46 -5.21
C MET A 106 13.68 -9.90 -5.12
N GLY A 107 13.56 -10.53 -3.95
CA GLY A 107 13.95 -11.93 -3.77
C GLY A 107 13.05 -12.91 -4.54
N PRO A 108 11.74 -12.97 -4.26
CA PRO A 108 10.82 -13.87 -4.97
C PRO A 108 10.69 -13.58 -6.47
N ALA A 109 10.93 -12.34 -6.90
CA ALA A 109 10.95 -11.98 -8.32
C ALA A 109 12.18 -12.51 -9.08
N ASN A 110 13.20 -12.97 -8.37
CA ASN A 110 14.50 -13.35 -8.95
C ASN A 110 15.20 -12.21 -9.72
N GLY A 111 15.16 -11.02 -9.17
CA GLY A 111 15.86 -9.86 -9.69
C GLY A 111 14.99 -8.62 -9.92
N PRO A 112 15.62 -7.44 -10.02
CA PRO A 112 14.92 -6.18 -10.11
C PRO A 112 14.06 -6.06 -11.39
N GLU A 113 14.47 -6.72 -12.49
CA GLU A 113 13.78 -6.67 -13.79
C GLU A 113 12.41 -7.36 -13.78
N LYS A 114 12.12 -8.20 -12.79
CA LYS A 114 10.86 -8.95 -12.70
C LYS A 114 9.94 -8.47 -11.57
N VAL A 115 10.37 -7.47 -10.81
CA VAL A 115 9.58 -6.98 -9.65
C VAL A 115 8.21 -6.47 -10.08
N VAL A 116 8.14 -5.69 -11.17
CA VAL A 116 6.89 -5.12 -11.67
C VAL A 116 5.91 -6.22 -12.10
N SER A 117 6.38 -7.19 -12.90
CA SER A 117 5.55 -8.32 -13.33
C SER A 117 5.11 -9.17 -12.14
N TYR A 118 6.03 -9.51 -11.23
CA TYR A 118 5.75 -10.29 -10.03
C TYR A 118 4.65 -9.64 -9.17
N ILE A 119 4.79 -8.36 -8.83
CA ILE A 119 3.80 -7.62 -8.03
C ILE A 119 2.45 -7.61 -8.74
N SER A 120 2.46 -7.28 -10.04
CA SER A 120 1.22 -7.18 -10.82
C SER A 120 0.47 -8.50 -10.90
N GLU A 121 1.15 -9.57 -11.29
CA GLU A 121 0.56 -10.89 -11.46
C GLU A 121 0.01 -11.46 -10.15
N LYS A 122 0.80 -11.35 -9.06
CA LYS A 122 0.38 -11.84 -7.75
C LYS A 122 -0.81 -11.05 -7.21
N THR A 123 -0.77 -9.72 -7.29
CA THR A 123 -1.88 -8.89 -6.84
C THR A 123 -3.15 -9.15 -7.64
N ILE A 124 -3.06 -9.25 -8.97
CA ILE A 124 -4.21 -9.56 -9.83
C ILE A 124 -4.77 -10.96 -9.52
N SER A 125 -3.89 -11.94 -9.31
CA SER A 125 -4.30 -13.31 -8.94
C SER A 125 -5.08 -13.33 -7.63
N GLU A 126 -4.62 -12.61 -6.61
CA GLU A 126 -5.32 -12.48 -5.32
C GLU A 126 -6.64 -11.73 -5.47
N LEU A 127 -6.66 -10.61 -6.23
CA LEU A 127 -7.89 -9.86 -6.51
C LEU A 127 -8.93 -10.71 -7.23
N ARG A 128 -8.55 -11.60 -8.14
CA ARG A 128 -9.46 -12.57 -8.76
C ARG A 128 -10.11 -13.50 -7.73
N GLY A 129 -9.36 -13.93 -6.72
CA GLY A 129 -9.90 -14.71 -5.61
C GLY A 129 -10.93 -13.96 -4.77
N TYR A 130 -10.76 -12.65 -4.60
CA TYR A 130 -11.72 -11.79 -3.88
C TYR A 130 -12.92 -11.34 -4.72
N TYR A 131 -12.74 -11.21 -6.03
CA TYR A 131 -13.73 -10.68 -6.98
C TYR A 131 -13.91 -11.59 -8.20
N PRO A 132 -14.23 -12.87 -8.01
CA PRO A 132 -14.28 -13.86 -9.11
C PRO A 132 -15.31 -13.50 -10.19
N ASP A 133 -16.44 -12.91 -9.80
CA ASP A 133 -17.51 -12.54 -10.72
C ASP A 133 -17.27 -11.23 -11.49
N VAL A 134 -16.23 -10.49 -11.10
CA VAL A 134 -15.91 -9.15 -11.65
C VAL A 134 -14.77 -9.20 -12.65
N LEU A 135 -13.80 -10.08 -12.40
CA LEU A 135 -12.55 -10.16 -13.15
C LEU A 135 -12.54 -11.35 -14.11
N PRO A 136 -12.67 -11.12 -15.44
CA PRO A 136 -12.55 -12.19 -16.43
C PRO A 136 -11.13 -12.77 -16.46
N ALA A 137 -10.98 -13.91 -17.13
CA ALA A 137 -9.69 -14.58 -17.27
C ALA A 137 -8.66 -13.81 -18.14
N GLU A 138 -9.11 -12.77 -18.84
CA GLU A 138 -8.26 -11.94 -19.68
C GLU A 138 -7.21 -11.16 -18.85
N ASN A 139 -6.05 -10.95 -19.45
CA ASN A 139 -4.96 -10.19 -18.82
C ASN A 139 -5.22 -8.69 -18.96
N HIS A 140 -5.49 -8.04 -17.84
CA HIS A 140 -5.55 -6.59 -17.69
C HIS A 140 -4.33 -6.10 -16.93
N SER A 141 -3.97 -4.83 -17.13
CA SER A 141 -3.02 -4.19 -16.24
C SER A 141 -3.60 -4.09 -14.81
N LEU A 142 -2.74 -3.95 -13.81
CA LEU A 142 -3.20 -3.81 -12.44
C LEU A 142 -4.11 -2.57 -12.26
N ALA A 143 -3.78 -1.45 -12.90
CA ALA A 143 -4.60 -0.23 -12.85
C ALA A 143 -6.01 -0.46 -13.43
N GLU A 144 -6.11 -1.15 -14.59
CA GLU A 144 -7.40 -1.53 -15.19
C GLU A 144 -8.18 -2.49 -14.30
N THR A 145 -7.50 -3.43 -13.66
CA THR A 145 -8.11 -4.37 -12.71
C THR A 145 -8.77 -3.63 -11.55
N LEU A 146 -8.05 -2.69 -10.92
CA LEU A 146 -8.57 -1.86 -9.83
C LEU A 146 -9.75 -0.98 -10.29
N ALA A 147 -9.61 -0.34 -11.44
CA ALA A 147 -10.66 0.48 -12.02
C ALA A 147 -11.93 -0.34 -12.32
N ARG A 148 -11.80 -1.55 -12.86
CA ARG A 148 -12.92 -2.45 -13.13
C ARG A 148 -13.64 -2.88 -11.86
N ILE A 149 -12.90 -3.29 -10.82
CA ILE A 149 -13.50 -3.63 -9.53
C ILE A 149 -14.29 -2.44 -8.98
N ASN A 150 -13.69 -1.24 -9.01
CA ASN A 150 -14.38 -0.03 -8.57
C ASN A 150 -15.65 0.26 -9.38
N THR A 151 -15.58 0.17 -10.70
CA THR A 151 -16.73 0.42 -11.58
C THR A 151 -17.90 -0.51 -11.28
N VAL A 152 -17.63 -1.79 -11.02
CA VAL A 152 -18.69 -2.79 -10.78
C VAL A 152 -19.19 -2.79 -9.34
N THR A 153 -18.31 -2.57 -8.38
CA THR A 153 -18.60 -2.77 -6.95
C THR A 153 -18.66 -1.49 -6.12
N GLY A 154 -18.20 -0.37 -6.65
CA GLY A 154 -17.99 0.88 -5.90
C GLY A 154 -16.83 0.83 -4.89
N ARG A 155 -16.12 -0.30 -4.78
CA ARG A 155 -15.02 -0.49 -3.82
C ARG A 155 -13.82 0.37 -4.20
N LYS A 156 -13.17 0.91 -3.16
CA LYS A 156 -11.90 1.63 -3.28
C LYS A 156 -10.84 0.94 -2.43
N PHE A 157 -9.60 1.14 -2.82
CA PHE A 157 -8.45 0.47 -2.23
C PHE A 157 -7.59 1.44 -1.42
N ILE A 158 -7.02 0.95 -0.32
CA ILE A 158 -5.88 1.57 0.35
C ILE A 158 -4.63 0.88 -0.16
N VAL A 159 -3.72 1.64 -0.77
CA VAL A 159 -2.47 1.12 -1.33
C VAL A 159 -1.31 1.57 -0.45
N ILE A 160 -0.58 0.62 0.12
CA ILE A 160 0.58 0.84 0.98
C ILE A 160 1.80 0.28 0.27
N ILE A 161 2.84 1.10 0.09
CA ILE A 161 4.11 0.67 -0.51
C ILE A 161 5.24 0.99 0.46
N ASP A 162 5.87 -0.05 1.00
CA ASP A 162 7.09 0.11 1.79
C ASP A 162 8.32 0.01 0.91
N GLU A 163 9.33 0.83 1.21
CA GLU A 163 10.59 0.97 0.45
C GLU A 163 10.36 1.21 -1.06
N TRP A 164 9.39 2.10 -1.39
CA TRP A 164 8.98 2.38 -2.79
C TRP A 164 10.15 2.75 -3.70
N ASP A 165 11.22 3.31 -3.15
CA ASP A 165 12.36 3.85 -3.88
C ASP A 165 13.54 2.87 -4.02
N VAL A 166 13.40 1.64 -3.55
CA VAL A 166 14.50 0.67 -3.53
C VAL A 166 15.06 0.39 -4.93
N LEU A 167 14.20 0.18 -5.93
CA LEU A 167 14.63 -0.03 -7.32
C LEU A 167 15.31 1.20 -7.95
N ILE A 168 14.97 2.39 -7.47
CA ILE A 168 15.59 3.65 -7.93
C ILE A 168 17.00 3.81 -7.34
N ARG A 169 17.23 3.24 -6.14
CA ARG A 169 18.49 3.30 -5.40
C ARG A 169 19.40 2.10 -5.64
N ASP A 170 18.88 1.05 -6.24
CA ASP A 170 19.62 -0.18 -6.49
C ASP A 170 20.58 0.03 -7.67
N GLU A 171 21.89 -0.09 -7.40
CA GLU A 171 22.93 0.03 -8.41
C GLU A 171 22.87 -1.10 -9.46
N ALA A 172 22.28 -2.24 -9.11
CA ALA A 172 22.05 -3.35 -10.04
C ALA A 172 20.87 -3.12 -10.99
N ALA A 173 19.95 -2.21 -10.63
CA ALA A 173 18.82 -1.86 -11.47
C ALA A 173 19.25 -0.86 -12.56
N LYS A 174 19.34 -1.34 -13.79
CA LYS A 174 19.63 -0.51 -14.97
C LYS A 174 18.53 0.55 -15.18
N GLU A 175 18.84 1.58 -15.94
CA GLU A 175 17.95 2.72 -16.19
C GLU A 175 16.61 2.29 -16.85
N ASP A 176 16.60 1.29 -17.71
CA ASP A 176 15.40 0.74 -18.31
C ASP A 176 14.45 0.12 -17.28
N ILE A 177 15.01 -0.64 -16.31
CA ILE A 177 14.26 -1.24 -15.20
C ILE A 177 13.66 -0.14 -14.29
N GLN A 178 14.46 0.86 -13.96
CA GLN A 178 13.98 2.00 -13.16
C GLN A 178 12.86 2.75 -13.90
N ASN A 179 12.99 2.97 -15.20
CA ASN A 179 11.99 3.62 -16.03
C ASN A 179 10.71 2.77 -16.16
N GLU A 180 10.80 1.43 -16.22
CA GLU A 180 9.64 0.54 -16.20
C GLU A 180 8.90 0.65 -14.87
N TYR A 181 9.63 0.58 -13.77
CA TYR A 181 9.04 0.73 -12.43
C TYR A 181 8.38 2.08 -12.21
N ILE A 182 9.00 3.17 -12.67
CA ILE A 182 8.41 4.52 -12.63
C ILE A 182 7.13 4.56 -13.47
N ARG A 183 7.11 3.94 -14.66
CA ARG A 183 5.90 3.86 -15.50
C ARG A 183 4.79 3.08 -14.79
N PHE A 184 5.13 1.98 -14.12
CA PHE A 184 4.19 1.21 -13.32
C PHE A 184 3.56 2.06 -12.21
N LEU A 185 4.36 2.74 -11.39
CA LEU A 185 3.84 3.62 -10.34
C LEU A 185 2.97 4.75 -10.91
N ARG A 186 3.39 5.36 -12.01
CA ARG A 186 2.59 6.39 -12.68
C ARG A 186 1.25 5.86 -13.20
N GLY A 187 1.24 4.63 -13.71
CA GLY A 187 0.01 3.98 -14.17
C GLY A 187 -1.01 3.80 -13.05
N ILE A 188 -0.54 3.56 -11.83
CA ILE A 188 -1.42 3.35 -10.66
C ILE A 188 -1.86 4.68 -10.04
N PHE A 189 -0.98 5.70 -9.97
CA PHE A 189 -1.21 6.88 -9.13
C PHE A 189 -1.40 8.19 -9.89
N LYS A 190 -1.04 8.28 -11.18
CA LYS A 190 -1.06 9.54 -11.92
C LYS A 190 -2.35 9.72 -12.71
N GLY A 191 -2.95 10.91 -12.60
CA GLY A 191 -4.16 11.29 -13.36
C GLY A 191 -5.38 11.37 -12.45
N THR A 192 -6.55 11.52 -13.06
CA THR A 192 -7.83 11.60 -12.35
C THR A 192 -8.43 10.22 -12.07
N GLU A 193 -8.17 9.22 -12.92
CA GLU A 193 -8.74 7.88 -12.75
C GLU A 193 -8.36 7.22 -11.42
N PRO A 194 -7.10 7.28 -10.92
CA PRO A 194 -6.75 6.73 -9.61
C PRO A 194 -7.61 7.21 -8.45
N THR A 195 -8.09 8.45 -8.47
CA THR A 195 -8.93 8.99 -7.39
C THR A 195 -10.29 8.30 -7.27
N LYS A 196 -10.71 7.58 -8.31
CA LYS A 196 -11.97 6.82 -8.31
C LYS A 196 -11.83 5.51 -7.52
N TYR A 197 -10.69 4.82 -7.66
CA TYR A 197 -10.47 3.49 -7.07
C TYR A 197 -9.47 3.48 -5.92
N ILE A 198 -8.70 4.55 -5.67
CA ILE A 198 -7.82 4.68 -4.52
C ILE A 198 -8.49 5.54 -3.44
N GLN A 199 -8.61 4.97 -2.23
CA GLN A 199 -9.11 5.65 -1.04
C GLN A 199 -7.98 6.36 -0.30
N LEU A 200 -6.80 5.72 -0.24
CA LEU A 200 -5.56 6.22 0.35
C LEU A 200 -4.37 5.57 -0.36
N ALA A 201 -3.34 6.32 -0.64
CA ALA A 201 -2.03 5.83 -1.03
C ALA A 201 -0.98 6.27 -0.01
N TYR A 202 -0.25 5.33 0.57
CA TYR A 202 0.79 5.62 1.56
C TYR A 202 2.09 4.95 1.13
N LEU A 203 3.06 5.76 0.72
CA LEU A 203 4.36 5.29 0.23
C LEU A 203 5.44 5.64 1.25
N THR A 204 6.29 4.67 1.62
CA THR A 204 7.45 4.93 2.47
C THR A 204 8.74 4.69 1.71
N GLY A 205 9.74 5.53 1.97
CA GLY A 205 11.05 5.42 1.33
C GLY A 205 12.09 6.33 1.98
N ILE A 206 13.27 6.40 1.37
CA ILE A 206 14.36 7.29 1.78
C ILE A 206 14.34 8.53 0.89
N LEU A 207 14.15 8.33 -0.41
CA LEU A 207 14.15 9.42 -1.37
C LEU A 207 12.85 10.23 -1.28
N PRO A 208 12.94 11.56 -1.25
CA PRO A 208 11.76 12.40 -1.41
C PRO A 208 11.30 12.34 -2.87
N ILE A 209 10.00 12.40 -3.10
CA ILE A 209 9.45 12.63 -4.42
C ILE A 209 9.74 14.09 -4.80
N LYS A 210 10.68 14.32 -5.74
CA LYS A 210 11.09 15.67 -6.17
C LYS A 210 10.36 16.10 -7.44
N LYS A 211 10.07 17.41 -7.55
CA LYS A 211 9.73 18.06 -8.83
C LYS A 211 11.02 18.23 -9.67
N GLY A 212 11.08 17.66 -10.87
CA GLY A 212 12.19 17.89 -11.81
C GLY A 212 12.16 16.99 -13.03
N LYS A 213 12.98 17.30 -14.05
CA LYS A 213 12.96 16.63 -15.36
C LYS A 213 13.23 15.12 -15.32
N ASN A 214 13.88 14.63 -14.26
CA ASN A 214 14.19 13.19 -14.03
C ASN A 214 13.60 12.68 -12.70
N SER A 215 12.58 13.31 -12.18
CA SER A 215 11.96 12.92 -10.91
C SER A 215 10.79 11.99 -11.14
N VAL A 216 10.64 11.00 -10.27
CA VAL A 216 9.38 10.27 -10.11
C VAL A 216 8.34 11.28 -9.65
N CYS A 217 7.70 11.94 -10.62
CA CYS A 217 6.56 12.79 -10.33
C CYS A 217 5.33 11.88 -10.20
N LEU A 218 5.27 11.15 -9.11
CA LEU A 218 3.99 10.85 -8.50
C LEU A 218 3.47 12.23 -8.17
N LYS A 219 2.32 12.64 -8.68
CA LYS A 219 1.76 13.96 -8.51
C LYS A 219 2.17 14.54 -7.17
N GLN A 220 2.58 15.81 -7.14
CA GLN A 220 2.36 16.58 -5.96
C GLN A 220 0.89 16.45 -5.63
N PHE A 221 0.66 15.71 -4.64
CA PHE A 221 -0.60 15.64 -3.99
C PHE A 221 -0.81 16.93 -3.23
#